data_f8292f1d9636aabc23e3c02ef6178914
#
_entry.id   f8292f1d9636aabc23e3c02ef6178914
#
_cell.length_a   1.000
_cell.length_b   1.000
_cell.length_c   1.000
_cell.angle_alpha   90.00
_cell.angle_beta   90.00
_cell.angle_gamma   90.00
#
_symmetry.space_group_name_H-M   'P 1'
#
loop_
_entity.id
_entity.type
_entity.pdbx_description
1 polymer ?
#
loop_
_entity_poly.entity_id
_entity_poly.type
_entity_poly.pdbx_seq_one_letter_code
_entity_poly.pdbx_strand_id
1 'polypeptide(L)'
;MIGKNSPCWCGSGKKYKHCHEEWDNTINVLKLQGKIVPSHNLIKSEEDIKWIKKAAKINNAVLDLVGEKICAGMTTEDIDKLVYDYTTSHGGIPACLGYEGFPKSVC
;
A
#
# COMPACT_ATOMS: atom_id res chain seq x y z
N MET A 1 0.32 23.11 -13.45
CA MET A 1 1.32 23.53 -12.43
C MET A 1 0.61 24.09 -11.22
N ILE A 2 0.99 23.72 -10.02
CA ILE A 2 0.43 24.27 -8.78
C ILE A 2 0.98 25.68 -8.60
N GLY A 3 0.10 26.65 -8.25
CA GLY A 3 0.53 28.02 -7.95
C GLY A 3 1.29 28.09 -6.62
N LYS A 4 2.30 28.96 -6.53
CA LYS A 4 3.15 29.12 -5.32
C LYS A 4 2.38 29.37 -4.02
N ASN A 5 1.25 30.05 -4.12
CA ASN A 5 0.39 30.39 -2.96
C ASN A 5 -0.76 29.40 -2.74
N SER A 6 -0.94 28.41 -3.61
CA SER A 6 -1.96 27.38 -3.45
C SER A 6 -1.62 26.43 -2.30
N PRO A 7 -2.62 25.74 -1.72
CA PRO A 7 -2.35 24.63 -0.78
C PRO A 7 -1.43 23.60 -1.40
N CYS A 8 -0.49 23.07 -0.62
CA CYS A 8 0.43 22.06 -1.09
C CYS A 8 -0.28 20.74 -1.39
N TRP A 9 0.12 20.07 -2.44
CA TRP A 9 -0.43 18.77 -2.87
C TRP A 9 -0.31 17.66 -1.82
N CYS A 10 0.61 17.80 -0.85
CA CYS A 10 0.82 16.80 0.22
C CYS A 10 -0.25 16.80 1.31
N GLY A 11 -1.24 17.70 1.26
CA GLY A 11 -2.31 17.79 2.26
C GLY A 11 -1.90 18.44 3.59
N SER A 12 -0.68 18.98 3.73
CA SER A 12 -0.19 19.60 4.97
C SER A 12 -0.88 20.90 5.36
N GLY A 13 -1.73 21.46 4.48
CA GLY A 13 -2.35 22.78 4.66
C GLY A 13 -1.40 23.98 4.46
N LYS A 14 -0.10 23.75 4.31
CA LYS A 14 0.89 24.81 4.02
C LYS A 14 0.80 25.26 2.56
N LYS A 15 1.18 26.53 2.30
CA LYS A 15 1.34 27.00 0.92
C LYS A 15 2.45 26.22 0.23
N TYR A 16 2.28 25.92 -1.06
CA TYR A 16 3.22 25.14 -1.87
C TYR A 16 4.66 25.67 -1.78
N LYS A 17 4.86 26.99 -1.90
CA LYS A 17 6.17 27.64 -1.80
C LYS A 17 6.90 27.45 -0.46
N HIS A 18 6.17 27.14 0.61
CA HIS A 18 6.71 26.90 1.95
C HIS A 18 6.72 25.41 2.33
N CYS A 19 6.48 24.55 1.34
CA CYS A 19 6.37 23.11 1.56
C CYS A 19 7.19 22.31 0.55
N HIS A 20 6.68 22.12 -0.66
CA HIS A 20 7.29 21.21 -1.64
C HIS A 20 7.80 21.89 -2.92
N GLU A 21 7.76 23.24 -3.05
CA GLU A 21 8.25 23.91 -4.28
C GLU A 21 9.73 23.60 -4.56
N GLU A 22 10.59 23.70 -3.56
CA GLU A 22 12.02 23.43 -3.72
C GLU A 22 12.29 21.96 -4.06
N TRP A 23 11.57 21.06 -3.39
CA TRP A 23 11.63 19.63 -3.69
C TRP A 23 11.20 19.31 -5.12
N ASP A 24 10.05 19.82 -5.56
CA ASP A 24 9.53 19.61 -6.91
C ASP A 24 10.44 20.20 -7.98
N ASN A 25 11.09 21.34 -7.72
CA ASN A 25 12.09 21.92 -8.61
C ASN A 25 13.29 20.98 -8.76
N THR A 26 13.80 20.42 -7.67
CA THR A 26 14.89 19.44 -7.69
C THR A 26 14.50 18.20 -8.49
N ILE A 27 13.30 17.67 -8.26
CA ILE A 27 12.76 16.53 -9.00
C ILE A 27 12.63 16.82 -10.50
N ASN A 28 12.20 18.02 -10.87
CA ASN A 28 12.11 18.42 -12.28
C ASN A 28 13.48 18.47 -12.96
N VAL A 29 14.51 18.94 -12.26
CA VAL A 29 15.89 18.89 -12.78
C VAL A 29 16.32 17.43 -13.03
N LEU A 30 16.03 16.52 -12.11
CA LEU A 30 16.34 15.09 -12.29
C LEU A 30 15.60 14.48 -13.47
N LYS A 31 14.33 14.84 -13.69
CA LYS A 31 13.57 14.43 -14.89
C LYS A 31 14.22 14.90 -16.18
N LEU A 32 14.67 16.16 -16.23
CA LEU A 32 15.37 16.71 -17.40
C LEU A 32 16.71 15.99 -17.68
N GLN A 33 17.33 15.41 -16.65
CA GLN A 33 18.52 14.56 -16.77
C GLN A 33 18.20 13.12 -17.18
N GLY A 34 16.95 12.80 -17.51
CA GLY A 34 16.52 11.45 -17.90
C GLY A 34 16.32 10.46 -16.74
N LYS A 35 16.29 10.94 -15.49
CA LYS A 35 15.99 10.07 -14.34
C LYS A 35 14.51 9.72 -14.30
N ILE A 36 14.21 8.47 -13.95
CA ILE A 36 12.84 8.01 -13.71
C ILE A 36 12.39 8.52 -12.34
N VAL A 37 11.35 9.35 -12.35
CA VAL A 37 10.78 9.91 -11.12
C VAL A 37 9.33 9.44 -11.00
N PRO A 38 8.96 8.79 -9.87
CA PRO A 38 7.59 8.38 -9.61
C PRO A 38 6.62 9.57 -9.60
N SER A 39 5.37 9.31 -9.98
CA SER A 39 4.30 10.32 -9.91
C SER A 39 3.93 10.62 -8.45
N HIS A 40 3.47 11.85 -8.18
CA HIS A 40 3.03 12.30 -6.84
C HIS A 40 1.92 11.40 -6.24
N ASN A 41 1.07 10.79 -7.05
CA ASN A 41 0.02 9.88 -6.57
C ASN A 41 0.57 8.58 -5.95
N LEU A 42 1.85 8.29 -6.13
CA LEU A 42 2.53 7.16 -5.46
C LEU A 42 3.08 7.54 -4.09
N ILE A 43 3.14 8.83 -3.76
CA ILE A 43 3.58 9.31 -2.45
C ILE A 43 2.42 9.14 -1.47
N LYS A 44 2.66 8.39 -0.40
CA LYS A 44 1.65 8.05 0.59
C LYS A 44 1.53 9.15 1.65
N SER A 45 0.30 9.52 1.99
CA SER A 45 0.00 10.39 3.12
C SER A 45 0.22 9.65 4.46
N GLU A 46 0.22 10.37 5.57
CA GLU A 46 0.26 9.75 6.91
C GLU A 46 -0.93 8.82 7.14
N GLU A 47 -2.10 9.16 6.61
CA GLU A 47 -3.29 8.32 6.68
C GLU A 47 -3.14 7.03 5.86
N ASP A 48 -2.61 7.12 4.63
CA ASP A 48 -2.29 5.95 3.82
C ASP A 48 -1.32 5.02 4.55
N ILE A 49 -0.28 5.60 5.16
CA ILE A 49 0.71 4.83 5.95
C ILE A 49 0.05 4.14 7.14
N LYS A 50 -0.89 4.80 7.81
CA LYS A 50 -1.67 4.19 8.90
C LYS A 50 -2.47 2.97 8.43
N TRP A 51 -3.13 3.08 7.27
CA TRP A 51 -3.87 1.95 6.68
C TRP A 51 -2.95 0.82 6.22
N ILE A 52 -1.81 1.15 5.61
CA ILE A 52 -0.78 0.17 5.24
C ILE A 52 -0.28 -0.59 6.48
N LYS A 53 0.01 0.12 7.57
CA LYS A 53 0.42 -0.51 8.84
C LYS A 53 -0.67 -1.42 9.43
N LYS A 54 -1.94 -1.02 9.32
CA LYS A 54 -3.07 -1.86 9.77
C LYS A 54 -3.19 -3.12 8.93
N ALA A 55 -3.11 -3.00 7.61
CA ALA A 55 -3.11 -4.16 6.71
C ALA A 55 -1.91 -5.09 6.97
N ALA A 56 -0.71 -4.52 7.19
CA ALA A 56 0.49 -5.29 7.48
C ALA A 56 0.37 -6.13 8.78
N LYS A 57 -0.31 -5.61 9.81
CA LYS A 57 -0.56 -6.38 11.04
C LYS A 57 -1.39 -7.63 10.78
N ILE A 58 -2.45 -7.49 9.98
CA ILE A 58 -3.30 -8.64 9.59
C ILE A 58 -2.48 -9.63 8.78
N ASN A 59 -1.73 -9.15 7.78
CA ASN A 59 -0.92 -9.99 6.91
C ASN A 59 0.16 -10.78 7.68
N ASN A 60 0.86 -10.14 8.60
CA ASN A 60 1.86 -10.81 9.44
C ASN A 60 1.21 -11.89 10.31
N ALA A 61 0.07 -11.56 10.95
CA ALA A 61 -0.65 -12.53 11.77
C ALA A 61 -1.19 -13.73 10.95
N VAL A 62 -1.57 -13.51 9.69
CA VAL A 62 -1.94 -14.60 8.77
C VAL A 62 -0.74 -15.51 8.49
N LEU A 63 0.44 -14.94 8.24
CA LEU A 63 1.66 -15.71 8.01
C LEU A 63 2.03 -16.56 9.24
N ASP A 64 1.98 -15.98 10.43
CA ASP A 64 2.23 -16.68 11.68
C ASP A 64 1.21 -17.82 11.87
N LEU A 65 -0.08 -17.54 11.65
CA LEU A 65 -1.15 -18.53 11.76
C LEU A 65 -0.95 -19.70 10.79
N VAL A 66 -0.61 -19.42 9.55
CA VAL A 66 -0.33 -20.49 8.56
C VAL A 66 0.89 -21.29 9.00
N GLY A 67 1.96 -20.64 9.46
CA GLY A 67 3.16 -21.31 9.98
C GLY A 67 2.88 -22.23 11.16
N GLU A 68 1.94 -21.86 12.04
CA GLU A 68 1.52 -22.68 13.19
C GLU A 68 0.63 -23.86 12.80
N LYS A 69 -0.20 -23.69 11.76
CA LYS A 69 -1.24 -24.66 11.39
C LYS A 69 -0.82 -25.64 10.31
N ILE A 70 0.15 -25.26 9.45
CA ILE A 70 0.54 -26.07 8.33
C ILE A 70 1.10 -27.42 8.79
N CYS A 71 0.55 -28.50 8.25
CA CYS A 71 0.97 -29.86 8.58
C CYS A 71 0.80 -30.81 7.38
N ALA A 72 1.41 -31.96 7.46
CA ALA A 72 1.24 -33.01 6.45
C ALA A 72 -0.24 -33.42 6.35
N GLY A 73 -0.74 -33.51 5.11
CA GLY A 73 -2.12 -33.82 4.79
C GLY A 73 -3.02 -32.61 4.54
N MET A 74 -2.58 -31.37 4.86
CA MET A 74 -3.28 -30.16 4.43
C MET A 74 -3.12 -29.96 2.92
N THR A 75 -4.21 -29.52 2.30
CA THR A 75 -4.22 -29.08 0.90
C THR A 75 -3.96 -27.58 0.79
N THR A 76 -3.59 -27.10 -0.40
CA THR A 76 -3.51 -25.66 -0.67
C THR A 76 -4.84 -24.96 -0.52
N GLU A 77 -5.96 -25.67 -0.73
CA GLU A 77 -7.33 -25.16 -0.49
C GLU A 77 -7.59 -24.92 1.00
N ASP A 78 -7.10 -25.80 1.87
CA ASP A 78 -7.22 -25.60 3.33
C ASP A 78 -6.45 -24.36 3.79
N ILE A 79 -5.28 -24.10 3.20
CA ILE A 79 -4.49 -22.92 3.47
C ILE A 79 -5.21 -21.66 2.97
N ASP A 80 -5.74 -21.69 1.74
CA ASP A 80 -6.50 -20.58 1.18
C ASP A 80 -7.70 -20.21 2.05
N LYS A 81 -8.46 -21.21 2.49
CA LYS A 81 -9.59 -21.02 3.39
C LYS A 81 -9.18 -20.41 4.74
N LEU A 82 -8.10 -20.88 5.32
CA LEU A 82 -7.55 -20.35 6.56
C LEU A 82 -7.18 -18.87 6.43
N VAL A 83 -6.50 -18.51 5.34
CA VAL A 83 -6.12 -17.12 5.03
C VAL A 83 -7.35 -16.24 4.82
N TYR A 84 -8.33 -16.71 4.06
CA TYR A 84 -9.57 -15.99 3.82
C TYR A 84 -10.34 -15.72 5.11
N ASP A 85 -10.60 -16.76 5.89
CA ASP A 85 -11.38 -16.69 7.13
C ASP A 85 -10.72 -15.74 8.14
N TYR A 86 -9.42 -15.84 8.33
CA TYR A 86 -8.69 -14.95 9.24
C TYR A 86 -8.70 -13.50 8.76
N THR A 87 -8.36 -13.26 7.50
CA THR A 87 -8.28 -11.91 6.94
C THR A 87 -9.62 -11.18 7.03
N THR A 88 -10.71 -11.85 6.63
CA THR A 88 -12.06 -11.26 6.62
C THR A 88 -12.61 -11.05 8.03
N SER A 89 -12.36 -11.98 8.95
CA SER A 89 -12.79 -11.82 10.35
C SER A 89 -12.11 -10.65 11.07
N HIS A 90 -10.94 -10.23 10.61
CA HIS A 90 -10.22 -9.06 11.12
C HIS A 90 -10.46 -7.77 10.31
N GLY A 91 -11.47 -7.78 9.42
CA GLY A 91 -11.86 -6.61 8.63
C GLY A 91 -10.92 -6.29 7.46
N GLY A 92 -10.08 -7.22 7.04
CA GLY A 92 -9.27 -7.15 5.85
C GLY A 92 -9.98 -7.73 4.62
N ILE A 93 -9.46 -7.42 3.45
CA ILE A 93 -9.86 -8.01 2.17
C ILE A 93 -8.62 -8.63 1.55
N PRO A 94 -8.61 -9.95 1.22
CA PRO A 94 -7.48 -10.58 0.56
C PRO A 94 -7.19 -9.90 -0.79
N ALA A 95 -5.99 -9.39 -0.99
CA ALA A 95 -5.65 -8.59 -2.17
C ALA A 95 -5.67 -9.39 -3.47
N CYS A 96 -5.39 -10.70 -3.40
CA CYS A 96 -5.38 -11.57 -4.58
C CYS A 96 -6.78 -11.94 -5.06
N LEU A 97 -7.76 -11.99 -4.13
CA LEU A 97 -9.11 -12.46 -4.46
C LEU A 97 -9.82 -11.53 -5.44
N GLY A 98 -10.13 -12.04 -6.61
CA GLY A 98 -10.80 -11.29 -7.68
C GLY A 98 -9.88 -10.41 -8.51
N TYR A 99 -8.60 -10.29 -8.16
CA TYR A 99 -7.64 -9.52 -8.97
C TYR A 99 -7.46 -10.19 -10.34
N GLU A 100 -7.80 -9.48 -11.40
CA GLU A 100 -7.79 -10.00 -12.79
C GLU A 100 -8.49 -11.36 -12.95
N GLY A 101 -9.52 -11.63 -12.13
CA GLY A 101 -10.28 -12.88 -12.15
C GLY A 101 -9.64 -14.01 -11.33
N PHE A 102 -8.57 -13.74 -10.56
CA PHE A 102 -7.96 -14.76 -9.71
C PHE A 102 -8.91 -15.23 -8.60
N PRO A 103 -9.20 -16.56 -8.48
CA PRO A 103 -10.33 -17.01 -7.66
C PRO A 103 -9.96 -17.30 -6.20
N LYS A 104 -8.71 -17.08 -5.78
CA LYS A 104 -8.19 -17.46 -4.47
C LYS A 104 -7.70 -16.26 -3.67
N SER A 105 -7.62 -16.44 -2.35
CA SER A 105 -7.19 -15.40 -1.41
C SER A 105 -5.69 -15.27 -1.28
N VAL A 106 -4.96 -16.32 -1.63
CA VAL A 106 -3.50 -16.41 -1.55
C VAL A 106 -2.92 -17.10 -2.80
N CYS A 107 -1.76 -16.62 -3.20
CA CYS A 107 -0.97 -17.24 -4.30
C CYS A 107 -0.06 -18.35 -3.77
#